data_702b179a5b9057667a4cfefd9375e960
#
_entry.id   702b179a5b9057667a4cfefd9375e960
#
_cell.length_a   1.000
_cell.length_b   1.000
_cell.length_c   1.000
_cell.angle_alpha   90.00
_cell.angle_beta   90.00
_cell.angle_gamma   90.00
#
_symmetry.space_group_name_H-M   'P 1'
#
loop_
_entity.id
_entity.type
_entity.pdbx_description
1 polymer ?
#
loop_
_entity_poly.entity_id
_entity_poly.type
_entity_poly.pdbx_seq_one_letter_code
_entity_poly.pdbx_strand_id
1 'polypeptide(L)'
;MNQSVSNPFGATTPRQEQGLVAVEQQRAIQEVQAAMVIAKKFPRNPVEATDRILQSCSRPTLAEGALYSYNRGGADVTGPSIRLAEALAQAWGNMQFGIRELEQRKGESIVEAFAWDVESNTKQLKIFTVPHIRHTRNGQKQLEDPRDIYELVANNGARRLRACILGVIPGDVIEAAQRQCELTLNTHADTSPESVKRMLDTFSTEFGVTTEQVQAYLGRRADTMLPAQYVQMRKIYASLRDGMSKPGDWFKANEEEGQPQQNRTLSAMRQEDRLVTKVVNNAAQEDATQRSTNAEPEQERVATEQVDHSSAYADHCAAIEAASDIVEWQEAYNSAWAWANETGNKAIISGIKQIAGECRTQFKKAK
;
A
#
# COMPACT_ATOMS: atom_id res chain seq x y z
N MET A 1 52.54 -55.57 13.09
CA MET A 1 51.95 -54.56 12.19
C MET A 1 50.47 -54.86 12.08
N ASN A 2 49.61 -54.20 12.87
CA ASN A 2 48.16 -54.36 12.81
C ASN A 2 47.61 -53.34 11.80
N GLN A 3 47.22 -53.80 10.63
CA GLN A 3 46.43 -53.05 9.69
C GLN A 3 44.96 -53.17 10.14
N SER A 4 44.38 -52.11 10.68
CA SER A 4 42.97 -52.01 10.95
C SER A 4 42.23 -51.75 9.63
N VAL A 5 41.35 -52.68 9.28
CA VAL A 5 40.43 -52.49 8.11
C VAL A 5 39.40 -51.43 8.50
N SER A 6 39.40 -50.28 7.83
CA SER A 6 38.39 -49.24 8.06
C SER A 6 37.05 -49.67 7.45
N ASN A 7 35.96 -49.43 8.17
CA ASN A 7 34.61 -49.75 7.74
C ASN A 7 34.23 -48.83 6.54
N PRO A 8 34.03 -49.37 5.30
CA PRO A 8 33.70 -48.56 4.14
C PRO A 8 32.29 -47.95 4.19
N PHE A 9 31.47 -48.34 5.19
CA PHE A 9 30.10 -47.79 5.39
C PHE A 9 30.04 -46.86 6.62
N GLY A 10 31.18 -46.54 7.23
CA GLY A 10 31.25 -45.79 8.50
C GLY A 10 31.36 -44.27 8.39
N ALA A 11 31.09 -43.67 7.26
CA ALA A 11 31.15 -42.23 7.12
C ALA A 11 30.05 -41.75 6.20
N THR A 12 28.86 -41.53 6.73
CA THR A 12 27.91 -40.54 6.16
C THR A 12 28.53 -39.17 6.36
N THR A 13 29.17 -38.71 5.33
CA THR A 13 29.99 -37.49 5.34
C THR A 13 29.08 -36.27 5.31
N PRO A 14 29.30 -35.30 6.22
CA PRO A 14 28.74 -33.93 6.09
C PRO A 14 29.21 -33.21 4.83
N ARG A 15 30.04 -33.84 4.02
CA ARG A 15 30.63 -33.31 2.80
C ARG A 15 29.67 -33.20 1.63
N GLN A 16 28.57 -33.97 1.61
CA GLN A 16 27.59 -33.92 0.49
C GLN A 16 26.65 -32.71 0.61
N GLU A 17 26.19 -32.36 1.81
CA GLU A 17 25.33 -31.19 2.01
C GLU A 17 26.08 -29.88 1.77
N GLN A 18 27.34 -29.77 2.21
CA GLN A 18 28.19 -28.60 1.93
C GLN A 18 28.48 -28.47 0.44
N GLY A 19 28.56 -29.58 -0.31
CA GLY A 19 28.73 -29.57 -1.76
C GLY A 19 27.53 -29.01 -2.49
N LEU A 20 26.31 -29.41 -2.11
CA LEU A 20 25.07 -28.92 -2.73
C LEU A 20 24.87 -27.42 -2.51
N VAL A 21 25.09 -26.94 -1.29
CA VAL A 21 24.98 -25.50 -0.96
C VAL A 21 25.99 -24.68 -1.76
N ALA A 22 27.24 -25.16 -1.88
CA ALA A 22 28.26 -24.46 -2.68
C ALA A 22 27.91 -24.44 -4.19
N VAL A 23 27.36 -25.54 -4.72
CA VAL A 23 26.91 -25.61 -6.11
C VAL A 23 25.74 -24.66 -6.36
N GLU A 24 24.76 -24.62 -5.46
CA GLU A 24 23.61 -23.68 -5.59
C GLU A 24 24.07 -22.22 -5.47
N GLN A 25 25.00 -21.90 -4.59
CA GLN A 25 25.57 -20.55 -4.51
C GLN A 25 26.30 -20.17 -5.81
N GLN A 26 27.12 -21.08 -6.36
CA GLN A 26 27.83 -20.84 -7.60
C GLN A 26 26.86 -20.66 -8.77
N ARG A 27 25.81 -21.47 -8.85
CA ARG A 27 24.73 -21.34 -9.84
C ARG A 27 24.04 -19.99 -9.73
N ALA A 28 23.64 -19.56 -8.53
CA ALA A 28 23.01 -18.27 -8.31
C ALA A 28 23.88 -17.09 -8.77
N ILE A 29 25.20 -17.15 -8.51
CA ILE A 29 26.17 -16.15 -8.98
C ILE A 29 26.21 -16.12 -10.51
N GLN A 30 26.30 -17.29 -11.16
CA GLN A 30 26.36 -17.39 -12.62
C GLN A 30 25.05 -16.90 -13.28
N GLU A 31 23.90 -17.22 -12.72
CA GLU A 31 22.60 -16.73 -13.20
C GLU A 31 22.53 -15.20 -13.17
N VAL A 32 22.97 -14.58 -12.08
CA VAL A 32 23.04 -13.12 -11.95
C VAL A 32 23.99 -12.51 -12.98
N GLN A 33 25.19 -13.07 -13.12
CA GLN A 33 26.17 -12.59 -14.09
C GLN A 33 25.64 -12.72 -15.54
N ALA A 34 25.01 -13.84 -15.88
CA ALA A 34 24.39 -14.05 -17.17
C ALA A 34 23.28 -13.04 -17.45
N ALA A 35 22.40 -12.79 -16.45
CA ALA A 35 21.33 -11.82 -16.58
C ALA A 35 21.85 -10.40 -16.84
N MET A 36 22.89 -9.97 -16.12
CA MET A 36 23.53 -8.67 -16.33
C MET A 36 24.18 -8.53 -17.70
N VAL A 37 24.85 -9.59 -18.18
CA VAL A 37 25.47 -9.60 -19.54
C VAL A 37 24.39 -9.53 -20.61
N ILE A 38 23.31 -10.30 -20.48
CA ILE A 38 22.17 -10.29 -21.40
C ILE A 38 21.50 -8.91 -21.42
N ALA A 39 21.24 -8.30 -20.28
CA ALA A 39 20.64 -6.99 -20.19
C ALA A 39 21.47 -5.89 -20.86
N LYS A 40 22.80 -5.95 -20.70
CA LYS A 40 23.72 -5.02 -21.38
C LYS A 40 23.83 -5.26 -22.88
N LYS A 41 23.73 -6.53 -23.35
CA LYS A 41 23.76 -6.88 -24.75
C LYS A 41 22.46 -6.52 -25.48
N PHE A 42 21.35 -6.59 -24.77
CA PHE A 42 20.02 -6.29 -25.26
C PHE A 42 19.37 -5.22 -24.37
N PRO A 43 19.88 -3.98 -24.44
CA PRO A 43 19.36 -2.91 -23.63
C PRO A 43 17.91 -2.61 -24.01
N ARG A 44 17.15 -2.18 -23.04
CA ARG A 44 15.76 -1.76 -23.22
C ARG A 44 15.71 -0.48 -24.05
N ASN A 45 14.79 -0.45 -25.01
CA ASN A 45 14.30 0.81 -25.55
C ASN A 45 13.12 1.28 -24.65
N PRO A 46 13.26 2.39 -23.91
CA PRO A 46 12.20 2.84 -22.97
C PRO A 46 10.87 3.14 -23.68
N VAL A 47 10.90 3.66 -24.92
CA VAL A 47 9.69 3.96 -25.69
C VAL A 47 8.95 2.67 -26.03
N GLU A 48 9.64 1.71 -26.64
CA GLU A 48 9.03 0.41 -26.98
C GLU A 48 8.57 -0.36 -25.72
N ALA A 49 9.29 -0.26 -24.61
CA ALA A 49 8.89 -0.87 -23.35
C ALA A 49 7.60 -0.24 -22.83
N THR A 50 7.49 1.08 -22.89
CA THR A 50 6.27 1.80 -22.53
C THR A 50 5.11 1.43 -23.45
N ASP A 51 5.34 1.34 -24.77
CA ASP A 51 4.30 0.93 -25.72
C ASP A 51 3.80 -0.49 -25.42
N ARG A 52 4.68 -1.44 -25.10
CA ARG A 52 4.29 -2.80 -24.67
C ARG A 52 3.47 -2.78 -23.40
N ILE A 53 3.80 -1.91 -22.45
CA ILE A 53 3.02 -1.72 -21.20
C ILE A 53 1.62 -1.22 -21.56
N LEU A 54 1.49 -0.15 -22.33
CA LEU A 54 0.21 0.44 -22.71
C LEU A 54 -0.65 -0.55 -23.51
N GLN A 55 -0.05 -1.29 -24.42
CA GLN A 55 -0.71 -2.36 -25.17
C GLN A 55 -1.21 -3.47 -24.22
N SER A 56 -0.45 -3.82 -23.19
CA SER A 56 -0.87 -4.80 -22.19
C SER A 56 -2.07 -4.26 -21.36
N CYS A 57 -2.04 -2.98 -21.01
CA CYS A 57 -3.11 -2.30 -20.28
C CYS A 57 -4.39 -2.07 -21.12
N SER A 58 -4.30 -2.16 -22.45
CA SER A 58 -5.46 -2.11 -23.35
C SER A 58 -6.27 -3.42 -23.39
N ARG A 59 -5.78 -4.48 -22.74
CA ARG A 59 -6.53 -5.73 -22.60
C ARG A 59 -7.55 -5.64 -21.45
N PRO A 60 -8.87 -5.82 -21.71
CA PRO A 60 -9.90 -5.69 -20.67
C PRO A 60 -9.65 -6.61 -19.45
N THR A 61 -9.22 -7.85 -19.68
CA THR A 61 -8.96 -8.83 -18.62
C THR A 61 -7.84 -8.41 -17.67
N LEU A 62 -6.78 -7.73 -18.15
CA LEU A 62 -5.77 -7.16 -17.28
C LEU A 62 -6.31 -5.93 -16.57
N ALA A 63 -6.95 -5.01 -17.29
CA ALA A 63 -7.47 -3.77 -16.76
C ALA A 63 -8.46 -4.00 -15.61
N GLU A 64 -9.31 -5.03 -15.69
CA GLU A 64 -10.27 -5.40 -14.63
C GLU A 64 -9.63 -5.74 -13.29
N GLY A 65 -8.45 -6.34 -13.30
CA GLY A 65 -7.69 -6.68 -12.09
C GLY A 65 -6.53 -5.74 -11.79
N ALA A 66 -6.34 -4.69 -12.60
CA ALA A 66 -5.15 -3.84 -12.56
C ALA A 66 -5.13 -2.87 -11.39
N LEU A 67 -6.30 -2.38 -10.98
CA LEU A 67 -6.43 -1.33 -9.98
C LEU A 67 -7.27 -1.83 -8.79
N TYR A 68 -6.88 -1.40 -7.60
CA TYR A 68 -7.69 -1.54 -6.40
C TYR A 68 -8.09 -0.17 -5.88
N SER A 69 -9.20 -0.12 -5.16
CA SER A 69 -9.63 1.08 -4.42
C SER A 69 -10.06 0.65 -3.02
N TYR A 70 -9.63 1.38 -2.00
CA TYR A 70 -10.11 1.21 -0.64
C TYR A 70 -10.26 2.56 0.05
N ASN A 71 -11.24 2.66 0.96
CA ASN A 71 -11.44 3.86 1.75
C ASN A 71 -10.58 3.83 3.00
N ARG A 72 -9.87 4.94 3.29
CA ARG A 72 -9.11 5.11 4.52
C ARG A 72 -9.30 6.53 5.06
N GLY A 73 -9.97 6.62 6.20
CA GLY A 73 -10.20 7.91 6.85
C GLY A 73 -11.05 8.89 6.03
N GLY A 74 -12.00 8.39 5.23
CA GLY A 74 -12.88 9.20 4.38
C GLY A 74 -12.31 9.57 3.02
N ALA A 75 -11.06 9.13 2.69
CA ALA A 75 -10.46 9.32 1.38
C ALA A 75 -10.33 7.99 0.64
N ASP A 76 -10.68 7.98 -0.64
CA ASP A 76 -10.51 6.84 -1.53
C ASP A 76 -9.07 6.74 -1.99
N VAL A 77 -8.41 5.64 -1.64
CA VAL A 77 -7.05 5.33 -2.07
C VAL A 77 -7.12 4.31 -3.21
N THR A 78 -6.75 4.75 -4.41
CA THR A 78 -6.63 3.88 -5.58
C THR A 78 -5.17 3.65 -5.92
N GLY A 79 -4.82 2.43 -6.34
CA GLY A 79 -3.45 2.10 -6.69
C GLY A 79 -3.33 0.87 -7.58
N PRO A 80 -2.14 0.63 -8.16
CA PRO A 80 -1.88 -0.55 -8.99
C PRO A 80 -1.87 -1.82 -8.15
N SER A 81 -2.56 -2.86 -8.63
CA SER A 81 -2.54 -4.18 -8.01
C SER A 81 -1.21 -4.90 -8.24
N ILE A 82 -1.01 -6.05 -7.56
CA ILE A 82 0.15 -6.91 -7.85
C ILE A 82 0.13 -7.41 -9.30
N ARG A 83 -1.05 -7.71 -9.85
CA ARG A 83 -1.19 -8.18 -11.25
C ARG A 83 -0.73 -7.13 -12.26
N LEU A 84 -1.06 -5.85 -12.01
CA LEU A 84 -0.55 -4.76 -12.84
C LEU A 84 0.96 -4.62 -12.65
N ALA A 85 1.47 -4.63 -11.43
CA ALA A 85 2.90 -4.51 -11.17
C ALA A 85 3.71 -5.61 -11.88
N GLU A 86 3.26 -6.86 -11.82
CA GLU A 86 3.90 -7.98 -12.54
C GLU A 86 3.85 -7.79 -14.07
N ALA A 87 2.71 -7.36 -14.61
CA ALA A 87 2.58 -7.07 -16.05
C ALA A 87 3.50 -5.92 -16.49
N LEU A 88 3.64 -4.89 -15.65
CA LEU A 88 4.59 -3.79 -15.88
C LEU A 88 6.03 -4.31 -15.90
N ALA A 89 6.43 -5.11 -14.92
CA ALA A 89 7.78 -5.66 -14.84
C ALA A 89 8.12 -6.56 -16.04
N GLN A 90 7.17 -7.40 -16.48
CA GLN A 90 7.33 -8.25 -17.66
C GLN A 90 7.48 -7.44 -18.95
N ALA A 91 6.66 -6.40 -19.12
CA ALA A 91 6.69 -5.56 -20.32
C ALA A 91 7.88 -4.58 -20.31
N TRP A 92 8.28 -4.09 -19.13
CA TRP A 92 9.47 -3.25 -18.97
C TRP A 92 10.74 -3.99 -19.39
N GLY A 93 10.84 -5.28 -19.06
CA GLY A 93 11.98 -6.13 -19.44
C GLY A 93 13.22 -5.92 -18.58
N ASN A 94 14.19 -6.81 -18.72
CA ASN A 94 15.45 -6.81 -17.96
C ASN A 94 15.28 -6.73 -16.44
N MET A 95 14.17 -7.26 -15.93
CA MET A 95 13.82 -7.26 -14.51
C MET A 95 13.83 -8.66 -13.92
N GLN A 96 14.38 -8.79 -12.74
CA GLN A 96 14.21 -9.94 -11.87
C GLN A 96 13.39 -9.53 -10.65
N PHE A 97 12.37 -10.31 -10.29
CA PHE A 97 11.55 -10.04 -9.14
C PHE A 97 10.98 -11.33 -8.56
N GLY A 98 10.68 -11.31 -7.28
CA GLY A 98 10.14 -12.50 -6.62
C GLY A 98 10.03 -12.36 -5.13
N ILE A 99 9.59 -13.47 -4.52
CA ILE A 99 9.49 -13.67 -3.09
C ILE A 99 10.35 -14.88 -2.76
N ARG A 100 11.12 -14.80 -1.68
CA ARG A 100 11.90 -15.90 -1.12
C ARG A 100 11.59 -16.06 0.35
N GLU A 101 11.24 -17.24 0.80
CA GLU A 101 11.24 -17.57 2.21
C GLU A 101 12.68 -17.88 2.60
N LEU A 102 13.27 -17.04 3.46
CA LEU A 102 14.65 -17.18 3.90
C LEU A 102 14.78 -18.19 5.02
N GLU A 103 13.77 -18.19 5.92
CA GLU A 103 13.74 -19.09 7.06
C GLU A 103 12.29 -19.29 7.53
N GLN A 104 11.96 -20.53 7.89
CA GLN A 104 10.71 -20.87 8.54
C GLN A 104 10.99 -21.35 9.95
N ARG A 105 10.43 -20.67 10.95
CA ARG A 105 10.52 -20.98 12.36
C ARG A 105 9.17 -21.40 12.91
N LYS A 106 9.14 -21.94 14.11
CA LYS A 106 7.88 -22.23 14.78
C LYS A 106 7.11 -20.93 15.05
N GLY A 107 5.99 -20.74 14.36
CA GLY A 107 5.09 -19.60 14.55
C GLY A 107 5.37 -18.39 13.66
N GLU A 108 6.42 -18.38 12.85
CA GLU A 108 6.75 -17.28 11.94
C GLU A 108 7.62 -17.71 10.75
N SER A 109 7.55 -16.96 9.67
CA SER A 109 8.46 -17.07 8.52
C SER A 109 9.17 -15.74 8.28
N ILE A 110 10.47 -15.79 7.96
CA ILE A 110 11.26 -14.65 7.51
C ILE A 110 11.28 -14.68 5.99
N VAL A 111 10.80 -13.60 5.36
CA VAL A 111 10.53 -13.55 3.92
C VAL A 111 11.20 -12.33 3.31
N GLU A 112 11.77 -12.53 2.13
CA GLU A 112 12.32 -11.49 1.27
C GLU A 112 11.38 -11.28 0.08
N ALA A 113 11.04 -10.02 -0.21
CA ALA A 113 10.47 -9.61 -1.49
C ALA A 113 11.44 -8.67 -2.18
N PHE A 114 11.70 -8.87 -3.47
CA PHE A 114 12.65 -8.07 -4.22
C PHE A 114 12.19 -7.80 -5.63
N ALA A 115 12.67 -6.69 -6.18
CA ALA A 115 12.66 -6.38 -7.60
C ALA A 115 14.00 -5.73 -7.97
N TRP A 116 14.57 -6.15 -9.08
CA TRP A 116 15.86 -5.70 -9.55
C TRP A 116 15.84 -5.49 -11.06
N ASP A 117 16.05 -4.27 -11.49
CA ASP A 117 16.36 -3.95 -12.88
C ASP A 117 17.86 -4.18 -13.08
N VAL A 118 18.18 -5.29 -13.75
CA VAL A 118 19.57 -5.72 -13.95
C VAL A 118 20.32 -4.88 -14.98
N GLU A 119 19.60 -4.10 -15.79
CA GLU A 119 20.18 -3.19 -16.77
C GLU A 119 20.69 -1.91 -16.12
N SER A 120 19.84 -1.24 -15.33
CA SER A 120 20.18 -0.03 -14.56
C SER A 120 20.89 -0.33 -13.24
N ASN A 121 20.90 -1.58 -12.81
CA ASN A 121 21.32 -2.06 -11.50
C ASN A 121 20.55 -1.43 -10.33
N THR A 122 19.32 -1.02 -10.58
CA THR A 122 18.42 -0.49 -9.54
C THR A 122 17.71 -1.65 -8.85
N LYS A 123 17.87 -1.79 -7.53
CA LYS A 123 17.28 -2.87 -6.73
C LYS A 123 16.48 -2.33 -5.57
N GLN A 124 15.28 -2.86 -5.39
CA GLN A 124 14.45 -2.70 -4.20
C GLN A 124 14.30 -4.05 -3.50
N LEU A 125 14.48 -4.06 -2.19
CA LEU A 125 14.42 -5.27 -1.38
C LEU A 125 13.75 -4.95 -0.05
N LYS A 126 12.91 -5.86 0.44
CA LYS A 126 12.26 -5.79 1.74
C LYS A 126 12.31 -7.16 2.41
N ILE A 127 12.92 -7.21 3.58
CA ILE A 127 12.89 -8.39 4.46
C ILE A 127 11.87 -8.11 5.57
N PHE A 128 11.02 -9.08 5.86
CA PHE A 128 9.95 -8.94 6.85
C PHE A 128 9.57 -10.28 7.45
N THR A 129 9.06 -10.23 8.67
CA THR A 129 8.54 -11.41 9.37
C THR A 129 7.05 -11.54 9.13
N VAL A 130 6.59 -12.78 8.92
CA VAL A 130 5.18 -13.15 8.79
C VAL A 130 4.83 -14.09 9.95
N PRO A 131 4.17 -13.60 11.00
CA PRO A 131 3.65 -14.48 12.06
C PRO A 131 2.59 -15.42 11.49
N HIS A 132 2.63 -16.70 11.86
CA HIS A 132 1.66 -17.71 11.43
C HIS A 132 0.33 -17.56 12.20
N ILE A 133 -0.24 -16.37 12.17
CA ILE A 133 -1.46 -15.99 12.89
C ILE A 133 -2.47 -15.42 11.90
N ARG A 134 -3.69 -15.96 11.92
CA ARG A 134 -4.83 -15.40 11.18
C ARG A 134 -5.73 -14.64 12.16
N HIS A 135 -5.98 -13.37 11.86
CA HIS A 135 -6.96 -12.57 12.59
C HIS A 135 -8.36 -12.85 12.07
N THR A 136 -9.25 -13.32 12.94
CA THR A 136 -10.65 -13.59 12.64
C THR A 136 -11.56 -12.69 13.48
N ARG A 137 -12.87 -12.67 13.18
CA ARG A 137 -13.85 -11.94 14.01
C ARG A 137 -13.89 -12.42 15.45
N ASN A 138 -13.52 -13.68 15.69
CA ASN A 138 -13.54 -14.33 17.00
C ASN A 138 -12.18 -14.28 17.71
N GLY A 139 -11.21 -13.51 17.20
CA GLY A 139 -9.88 -13.38 17.77
C GLY A 139 -8.77 -13.89 16.86
N GLN A 140 -7.60 -14.08 17.42
CA GLN A 140 -6.41 -14.59 16.73
C GLN A 140 -6.41 -16.12 16.74
N LYS A 141 -6.12 -16.74 15.59
CA LYS A 141 -5.94 -18.18 15.44
C LYS A 141 -4.53 -18.47 14.94
N GLN A 142 -3.77 -19.27 15.69
CA GLN A 142 -2.50 -19.81 15.23
C GLN A 142 -2.72 -20.76 14.06
N LEU A 143 -1.92 -20.65 13.02
CA LEU A 143 -1.92 -21.54 11.87
C LEU A 143 -0.90 -22.65 12.09
N GLU A 144 -1.34 -23.90 11.85
CA GLU A 144 -0.51 -25.10 11.95
C GLU A 144 -0.45 -25.85 10.61
N ASP A 145 -1.46 -25.69 9.76
CA ASP A 145 -1.52 -26.29 8.44
C ASP A 145 -0.48 -25.62 7.50
N PRO A 146 0.43 -26.41 6.91
CA PRO A 146 1.47 -25.87 6.01
C PRO A 146 0.90 -25.10 4.83
N ARG A 147 -0.27 -25.50 4.30
CA ARG A 147 -0.94 -24.80 3.20
C ARG A 147 -1.45 -23.44 3.62
N ASP A 148 -2.08 -23.35 4.80
CA ASP A 148 -2.56 -22.08 5.35
C ASP A 148 -1.38 -21.09 5.60
N ILE A 149 -0.25 -21.62 6.11
CA ILE A 149 0.98 -20.86 6.32
C ILE A 149 1.53 -20.38 4.98
N TYR A 150 1.65 -21.26 3.99
CA TYR A 150 2.12 -20.90 2.66
C TYR A 150 1.27 -19.79 2.01
N GLU A 151 -0.05 -19.93 2.04
CA GLU A 151 -0.96 -18.92 1.50
C GLU A 151 -0.83 -17.58 2.23
N LEU A 152 -0.67 -17.58 3.56
CA LEU A 152 -0.45 -16.37 4.34
C LEU A 152 0.86 -15.68 3.96
N VAL A 153 1.95 -16.45 3.85
CA VAL A 153 3.28 -15.97 3.45
C VAL A 153 3.23 -15.39 2.03
N ALA A 154 2.64 -16.12 1.08
CA ALA A 154 2.51 -15.68 -0.31
C ALA A 154 1.73 -14.37 -0.43
N ASN A 155 0.59 -14.23 0.26
CA ASN A 155 -0.23 -13.03 0.27
C ASN A 155 0.49 -11.81 0.88
N ASN A 156 1.21 -12.03 1.98
CA ASN A 156 2.03 -10.98 2.58
C ASN A 156 3.20 -10.59 1.70
N GLY A 157 3.84 -11.56 1.06
CA GLY A 157 4.92 -11.37 0.11
C GLY A 157 4.48 -10.55 -1.12
N ALA A 158 3.34 -10.88 -1.71
CA ALA A 158 2.79 -10.20 -2.89
C ALA A 158 2.60 -8.69 -2.67
N ARG A 159 2.17 -8.27 -1.48
CA ARG A 159 2.04 -6.84 -1.13
C ARG A 159 3.39 -6.12 -1.14
N ARG A 160 4.44 -6.75 -0.62
CA ARG A 160 5.81 -6.18 -0.57
C ARG A 160 6.47 -6.25 -1.93
N LEU A 161 6.28 -7.33 -2.67
CA LEU A 161 6.75 -7.50 -4.04
C LEU A 161 6.20 -6.39 -4.95
N ARG A 162 4.90 -6.11 -4.87
CA ARG A 162 4.29 -4.99 -5.58
C ARG A 162 5.02 -3.68 -5.31
N ALA A 163 5.28 -3.37 -4.03
CA ALA A 163 5.97 -2.15 -3.66
C ALA A 163 7.43 -2.12 -4.16
N CYS A 164 8.11 -3.28 -4.23
CA CYS A 164 9.44 -3.37 -4.79
C CYS A 164 9.43 -3.12 -6.31
N ILE A 165 8.52 -3.74 -7.05
CA ILE A 165 8.41 -3.55 -8.51
C ILE A 165 8.11 -2.09 -8.84
N LEU A 166 7.10 -1.49 -8.17
CA LEU A 166 6.72 -0.09 -8.39
C LEU A 166 7.79 0.90 -7.93
N GLY A 167 8.72 0.50 -7.05
CA GLY A 167 9.85 1.33 -6.64
C GLY A 167 11.05 1.28 -7.60
N VAL A 168 11.02 0.39 -8.59
CA VAL A 168 12.10 0.24 -9.60
C VAL A 168 11.69 0.85 -10.94
N ILE A 169 10.41 0.71 -11.32
CA ILE A 169 9.88 1.26 -12.59
C ILE A 169 9.63 2.76 -12.43
N PRO A 170 9.93 3.61 -13.43
CA PRO A 170 9.67 5.04 -13.37
C PRO A 170 8.19 5.37 -13.09
N GLY A 171 7.95 6.36 -12.24
CA GLY A 171 6.61 6.72 -11.77
C GLY A 171 5.66 7.18 -12.88
N ASP A 172 6.17 7.94 -13.85
CA ASP A 172 5.43 8.40 -15.03
C ASP A 172 4.93 7.24 -15.91
N VAL A 173 5.73 6.17 -16.05
CA VAL A 173 5.34 4.94 -16.75
C VAL A 173 4.21 4.23 -16.01
N ILE A 174 4.30 4.16 -14.67
CA ILE A 174 3.26 3.57 -13.83
C ILE A 174 1.95 4.37 -13.95
N GLU A 175 2.01 5.69 -13.90
CA GLU A 175 0.85 6.55 -14.05
C GLU A 175 0.21 6.44 -15.45
N ALA A 176 1.03 6.35 -16.49
CA ALA A 176 0.54 6.14 -17.86
C ALA A 176 -0.21 4.80 -17.97
N ALA A 177 0.33 3.74 -17.37
CA ALA A 177 -0.32 2.43 -17.33
C ALA A 177 -1.64 2.43 -16.56
N GLN A 178 -1.72 3.12 -15.41
CA GLN A 178 -2.95 3.26 -14.64
C GLN A 178 -4.02 4.00 -15.46
N ARG A 179 -3.67 5.12 -16.10
CA ARG A 179 -4.57 5.86 -16.99
C ARG A 179 -5.07 5.01 -18.15
N GLN A 180 -4.18 4.23 -18.77
CA GLN A 180 -4.58 3.32 -19.86
C GLN A 180 -5.53 2.22 -19.37
N CYS A 181 -5.31 1.64 -18.20
CA CYS A 181 -6.25 0.68 -17.61
C CYS A 181 -7.63 1.30 -17.37
N GLU A 182 -7.67 2.52 -16.82
CA GLU A 182 -8.93 3.25 -16.60
C GLU A 182 -9.66 3.57 -17.91
N LEU A 183 -8.93 4.01 -18.93
CA LEU A 183 -9.49 4.26 -20.27
C LEU A 183 -10.07 2.96 -20.86
N THR A 184 -9.33 1.86 -20.76
CA THR A 184 -9.77 0.54 -21.24
C THR A 184 -11.05 0.10 -20.55
N LEU A 185 -11.10 0.23 -19.21
CA LEU A 185 -12.28 -0.12 -18.43
C LEU A 185 -13.50 0.75 -18.80
N ASN A 186 -13.31 2.07 -18.95
CA ASN A 186 -14.38 2.98 -19.31
C ASN A 186 -14.93 2.71 -20.72
N THR A 187 -14.05 2.36 -21.66
CA THR A 187 -14.42 2.05 -23.05
C THR A 187 -15.18 0.72 -23.16
N HIS A 188 -14.84 -0.25 -22.32
CA HIS A 188 -15.45 -1.59 -22.33
C HIS A 188 -16.49 -1.79 -21.23
N ALA A 189 -16.86 -0.74 -20.49
CA ALA A 189 -17.88 -0.83 -19.45
C ALA A 189 -19.24 -1.13 -20.08
N ASP A 190 -19.74 -2.32 -19.84
CA ASP A 190 -21.10 -2.72 -20.22
C ASP A 190 -22.09 -2.19 -19.18
N THR A 191 -22.71 -1.06 -19.51
CA THR A 191 -23.77 -0.43 -18.70
C THR A 191 -25.18 -0.84 -19.14
N SER A 192 -25.32 -1.96 -19.86
CA SER A 192 -26.63 -2.52 -20.17
C SER A 192 -27.45 -2.80 -18.90
N PRO A 193 -28.78 -2.70 -18.96
CA PRO A 193 -29.63 -2.96 -17.79
C PRO A 193 -29.38 -4.34 -17.17
N GLU A 194 -29.07 -5.34 -18.01
CA GLU A 194 -28.77 -6.71 -17.58
C GLU A 194 -27.43 -6.78 -16.82
N SER A 195 -26.42 -6.06 -17.27
CA SER A 195 -25.10 -6.02 -16.62
C SER A 195 -25.14 -5.26 -15.30
N VAL A 196 -25.85 -4.14 -15.27
CA VAL A 196 -26.09 -3.39 -14.03
C VAL A 196 -26.86 -4.22 -13.02
N LYS A 197 -27.93 -4.92 -13.46
CA LYS A 197 -28.69 -5.81 -12.59
C LYS A 197 -27.82 -6.93 -12.01
N ARG A 198 -27.07 -7.64 -12.85
CA ARG A 198 -26.14 -8.70 -12.37
C ARG A 198 -25.15 -8.18 -11.34
N MET A 199 -24.61 -6.98 -11.54
CA MET A 199 -23.70 -6.36 -10.57
C MET A 199 -24.41 -6.09 -9.24
N LEU A 200 -25.61 -5.51 -9.25
CA LEU A 200 -26.40 -5.27 -8.04
C LEU A 200 -26.77 -6.56 -7.31
N ASP A 201 -27.18 -7.60 -8.06
CA ASP A 201 -27.47 -8.92 -7.50
C ASP A 201 -26.23 -9.55 -6.84
N THR A 202 -25.05 -9.36 -7.44
CA THR A 202 -23.77 -9.83 -6.86
C THR A 202 -23.45 -9.10 -5.56
N PHE A 203 -23.58 -7.77 -5.52
CA PHE A 203 -23.37 -6.98 -4.29
C PHE A 203 -24.34 -7.38 -3.17
N SER A 204 -25.60 -7.64 -3.53
CA SER A 204 -26.60 -8.10 -2.57
C SER A 204 -26.28 -9.49 -2.03
N THR A 205 -25.96 -10.44 -2.90
CA THR A 205 -25.74 -11.86 -2.53
C THR A 205 -24.45 -12.06 -1.74
N GLU A 206 -23.35 -11.43 -2.16
CA GLU A 206 -22.05 -11.68 -1.56
C GLU A 206 -21.75 -10.79 -0.36
N PHE A 207 -22.26 -9.55 -0.36
CA PHE A 207 -21.90 -8.55 0.64
C PHE A 207 -23.09 -7.98 1.43
N GLY A 208 -24.34 -8.37 1.07
CA GLY A 208 -25.54 -7.86 1.72
C GLY A 208 -25.80 -6.38 1.46
N VAL A 209 -25.28 -5.81 0.37
CA VAL A 209 -25.44 -4.41 -0.01
C VAL A 209 -26.70 -4.27 -0.87
N THR A 210 -27.64 -3.43 -0.45
CA THR A 210 -28.89 -3.24 -1.16
C THR A 210 -28.76 -2.29 -2.37
N THR A 211 -29.69 -2.39 -3.31
CA THR A 211 -29.73 -1.47 -4.47
C THR A 211 -29.83 0.00 -4.04
N GLU A 212 -30.62 0.29 -3.00
CA GLU A 212 -30.80 1.62 -2.45
C GLU A 212 -29.50 2.19 -1.89
N GLN A 213 -28.70 1.37 -1.21
CA GLN A 213 -27.37 1.75 -0.73
C GLN A 213 -26.41 2.07 -1.87
N VAL A 214 -26.43 1.28 -2.95
CA VAL A 214 -25.62 1.56 -4.15
C VAL A 214 -26.07 2.86 -4.81
N GLN A 215 -27.39 3.08 -4.96
CA GLN A 215 -27.92 4.31 -5.53
C GLN A 215 -27.60 5.54 -4.67
N ALA A 216 -27.67 5.43 -3.36
CA ALA A 216 -27.26 6.48 -2.44
C ALA A 216 -25.77 6.81 -2.56
N TYR A 217 -24.91 5.80 -2.71
CA TYR A 217 -23.48 6.00 -2.97
C TYR A 217 -23.21 6.70 -4.30
N LEU A 218 -23.90 6.29 -5.37
CA LEU A 218 -23.73 6.86 -6.71
C LEU A 218 -24.39 8.25 -6.87
N GLY A 219 -25.31 8.63 -5.98
CA GLY A 219 -26.10 9.85 -6.07
C GLY A 219 -27.09 9.85 -7.22
N ARG A 220 -27.46 8.68 -7.78
CA ARG A 220 -28.40 8.50 -8.91
C ARG A 220 -28.97 7.08 -8.95
N ARG A 221 -30.00 6.93 -9.79
CA ARG A 221 -30.61 5.62 -10.04
C ARG A 221 -29.64 4.70 -10.77
N ALA A 222 -29.70 3.40 -10.46
CA ALA A 222 -28.81 2.40 -11.04
C ALA A 222 -28.96 2.24 -12.56
N ASP A 223 -30.17 2.45 -13.09
CA ASP A 223 -30.48 2.39 -14.52
C ASP A 223 -29.85 3.54 -15.35
N THR A 224 -29.39 4.59 -14.69
CA THR A 224 -28.70 5.74 -15.30
C THR A 224 -27.20 5.77 -14.99
N MET A 225 -26.63 4.61 -14.64
CA MET A 225 -25.22 4.49 -14.27
C MET A 225 -24.30 4.80 -15.45
N LEU A 226 -23.30 5.67 -15.20
CA LEU A 226 -22.28 5.99 -16.20
C LEU A 226 -21.19 4.92 -16.24
N PRO A 227 -20.49 4.73 -17.37
CA PRO A 227 -19.36 3.80 -17.50
C PRO A 227 -18.33 3.95 -16.38
N ALA A 228 -17.92 5.17 -16.03
CA ALA A 228 -16.96 5.43 -14.95
C ALA A 228 -17.48 4.97 -13.57
N GLN A 229 -18.79 5.11 -13.33
CA GLN A 229 -19.41 4.65 -12.09
C GLN A 229 -19.50 3.12 -12.03
N TYR A 230 -19.81 2.47 -13.15
CA TYR A 230 -19.76 1.02 -13.25
C TYR A 230 -18.35 0.48 -12.96
N VAL A 231 -17.32 1.10 -13.53
CA VAL A 231 -15.92 0.77 -13.26
C VAL A 231 -15.57 0.99 -11.79
N GLN A 232 -16.03 2.08 -11.17
CA GLN A 232 -15.83 2.34 -9.75
C GLN A 232 -16.47 1.25 -8.88
N MET A 233 -17.69 0.85 -9.20
CA MET A 233 -18.36 -0.26 -8.50
C MET A 233 -17.58 -1.58 -8.63
N ARG A 234 -16.98 -1.87 -9.79
CA ARG A 234 -16.12 -3.06 -9.96
C ARG A 234 -14.84 -2.98 -9.12
N LYS A 235 -14.23 -1.80 -9.00
CA LYS A 235 -13.07 -1.58 -8.11
C LYS A 235 -13.44 -1.82 -6.63
N ILE A 236 -14.61 -1.34 -6.21
CA ILE A 236 -15.15 -1.58 -4.86
C ILE A 236 -15.41 -3.07 -4.64
N TYR A 237 -16.05 -3.73 -5.60
CA TYR A 237 -16.26 -5.18 -5.53
C TYR A 237 -14.96 -5.96 -5.34
N ALA A 238 -13.92 -5.65 -6.13
CA ALA A 238 -12.62 -6.28 -6.00
C ALA A 238 -12.00 -6.05 -4.61
N SER A 239 -12.13 -4.84 -4.08
CA SER A 239 -11.64 -4.48 -2.74
C SER A 239 -12.36 -5.26 -1.62
N LEU A 240 -13.68 -5.42 -1.73
CA LEU A 240 -14.50 -6.19 -0.78
C LEU A 240 -14.17 -7.68 -0.86
N ARG A 241 -14.10 -8.25 -2.05
CA ARG A 241 -13.76 -9.65 -2.29
C ARG A 241 -12.37 -10.00 -1.75
N ASP A 242 -11.39 -9.14 -1.98
CA ASP A 242 -10.01 -9.34 -1.55
C ASP A 242 -9.80 -8.96 -0.06
N GLY A 243 -10.87 -8.58 0.66
CA GLY A 243 -10.86 -8.25 2.09
C GLY A 243 -10.06 -6.97 2.42
N MET A 244 -9.86 -6.08 1.45
CA MET A 244 -9.14 -4.82 1.64
C MET A 244 -10.02 -3.74 2.27
N SER A 245 -11.35 -3.85 2.13
CA SER A 245 -12.36 -2.97 2.72
C SER A 245 -13.59 -3.76 3.16
N LYS A 246 -14.50 -3.10 3.89
CA LYS A 246 -15.78 -3.65 4.32
C LYS A 246 -16.93 -2.90 3.66
N PRO A 247 -18.12 -3.51 3.50
CA PRO A 247 -19.27 -2.82 2.91
C PRO A 247 -19.61 -1.49 3.59
N GLY A 248 -19.52 -1.43 4.94
CA GLY A 248 -19.76 -0.21 5.71
C GLY A 248 -18.77 0.95 5.46
N ASP A 249 -17.62 0.68 4.84
CA ASP A 249 -16.65 1.73 4.48
C ASP A 249 -17.13 2.53 3.24
N TRP A 250 -18.01 1.93 2.43
CA TRP A 250 -18.50 2.48 1.16
C TRP A 250 -19.97 2.86 1.22
N PHE A 251 -20.78 2.01 1.82
CA PHE A 251 -22.24 2.09 1.82
C PHE A 251 -22.75 2.37 3.22
N LYS A 252 -23.47 3.49 3.38
CA LYS A 252 -24.12 3.84 4.65
C LYS A 252 -25.20 2.81 4.97
N ALA A 253 -25.33 2.45 6.25
CA ALA A 253 -26.46 1.65 6.69
C ALA A 253 -27.77 2.42 6.45
N ASN A 254 -28.81 1.74 5.93
CA ASN A 254 -30.14 2.34 5.86
C ASN A 254 -30.63 2.65 7.27
N GLU A 255 -30.90 3.91 7.56
CA GLU A 255 -31.52 4.36 8.82
C GLU A 255 -33.05 4.12 8.85
N GLU A 256 -33.57 3.20 8.03
CA GLU A 256 -35.00 2.86 8.03
C GLU A 256 -35.19 1.38 8.34
N GLU A 257 -35.03 1.01 9.63
CA GLU A 257 -35.90 0.03 10.30
C GLU A 257 -35.83 0.29 11.81
N GLY A 258 -36.95 0.74 12.35
CA GLY A 258 -37.09 1.26 13.68
C GLY A 258 -36.63 0.30 14.78
N GLN A 259 -35.75 0.80 15.63
CA GLN A 259 -35.64 0.35 17.00
C GLN A 259 -35.84 1.55 17.94
N PRO A 260 -36.61 1.39 19.02
CA PRO A 260 -36.92 2.49 19.92
C PRO A 260 -35.66 3.02 20.60
N GLN A 261 -35.53 4.34 20.60
CA GLN A 261 -34.50 5.06 21.35
C GLN A 261 -34.56 4.63 22.82
N GLN A 262 -33.68 3.74 23.23
CA GLN A 262 -33.35 3.59 24.63
C GLN A 262 -32.22 4.56 24.99
N ASN A 263 -32.49 5.41 25.95
CA ASN A 263 -31.58 6.40 26.52
C ASN A 263 -30.19 5.82 26.76
N ARG A 264 -29.23 6.18 25.90
CA ARG A 264 -27.81 5.99 26.20
C ARG A 264 -27.43 6.99 27.27
N THR A 265 -27.24 6.51 28.47
CA THR A 265 -26.75 7.30 29.60
C THR A 265 -25.33 7.78 29.32
N LEU A 266 -25.01 9.00 29.73
CA LEU A 266 -23.70 9.67 29.62
C LEU A 266 -22.48 8.83 30.09
N SER A 267 -22.70 7.71 30.77
CA SER A 267 -21.68 6.76 31.20
C SER A 267 -21.18 5.85 30.05
N ALA A 268 -22.03 5.54 29.05
CA ALA A 268 -21.62 4.71 27.88
C ALA A 268 -20.72 5.50 26.92
N MET A 269 -20.99 6.80 26.73
CA MET A 269 -20.14 7.68 25.90
C MET A 269 -18.72 7.83 26.45
N ARG A 270 -18.57 7.86 27.80
CA ARG A 270 -17.23 7.90 28.43
C ARG A 270 -16.44 6.61 28.31
N GLN A 271 -17.09 5.49 28.05
CA GLN A 271 -16.42 4.19 27.87
C GLN A 271 -15.94 3.98 26.44
N GLU A 272 -16.68 4.48 25.44
CA GLU A 272 -16.28 4.46 24.02
C GLU A 272 -15.07 5.38 23.77
N ASP A 273 -15.04 6.58 24.34
CA ASP A 273 -13.89 7.50 24.26
C ASP A 273 -12.61 6.90 24.88
N ARG A 274 -12.75 6.12 25.96
CA ARG A 274 -11.59 5.43 26.57
C ARG A 274 -11.06 4.26 25.72
N LEU A 275 -11.91 3.59 24.94
CA LEU A 275 -11.51 2.50 24.05
C LEU A 275 -10.84 3.05 22.79
N VAL A 276 -11.35 4.13 22.22
CA VAL A 276 -10.74 4.80 21.07
C VAL A 276 -9.36 5.35 21.43
N THR A 277 -9.20 5.95 22.63
CA THR A 277 -7.91 6.45 23.09
C THR A 277 -6.89 5.33 23.33
N LYS A 278 -7.33 4.13 23.79
CA LYS A 278 -6.45 2.97 23.93
C LYS A 278 -6.01 2.37 22.60
N VAL A 279 -6.90 2.32 21.60
CA VAL A 279 -6.57 1.78 20.28
C VAL A 279 -5.61 2.71 19.54
N VAL A 280 -5.79 4.03 19.65
CA VAL A 280 -4.87 5.01 19.03
C VAL A 280 -3.50 4.98 19.70
N ASN A 281 -3.43 4.82 21.03
CA ASN A 281 -2.14 4.73 21.75
C ASN A 281 -1.41 3.42 21.47
N ASN A 282 -2.11 2.29 21.29
CA ASN A 282 -1.47 1.03 20.91
C ASN A 282 -0.93 1.07 19.46
N ALA A 283 -1.66 1.67 18.51
CA ALA A 283 -1.17 1.83 17.14
C ALA A 283 0.07 2.74 17.07
N ALA A 284 0.15 3.77 17.92
CA ALA A 284 1.32 4.64 18.02
C ALA A 284 2.52 3.97 18.69
N GLN A 285 2.29 3.02 19.63
CA GLN A 285 3.36 2.26 20.26
C GLN A 285 3.92 1.16 19.34
N GLU A 286 3.10 0.51 18.53
CA GLU A 286 3.57 -0.48 17.56
C GLU A 286 4.43 0.16 16.45
N ASP A 287 4.10 1.37 16.00
CA ASP A 287 4.91 2.11 15.02
C ASP A 287 6.26 2.60 15.62
N ALA A 288 6.30 2.90 16.91
CA ALA A 288 7.51 3.26 17.64
C ALA A 288 8.43 2.07 17.90
N THR A 289 7.86 0.87 18.14
CA THR A 289 8.65 -0.35 18.40
C THR A 289 9.27 -0.92 17.12
N GLN A 290 8.64 -0.75 15.96
CA GLN A 290 9.21 -1.17 14.67
C GLN A 290 10.33 -0.24 14.16
N ARG A 291 10.43 0.99 14.66
CA ARG A 291 11.56 1.90 14.36
C ARG A 291 12.80 1.67 15.22
N SER A 292 12.67 0.93 16.34
CA SER A 292 13.76 0.75 17.31
C SER A 292 14.66 -0.46 17.05
N THR A 293 14.33 -1.38 16.13
CA THR A 293 15.09 -2.63 15.92
C THR A 293 16.01 -2.65 14.71
N ASN A 294 16.18 -1.53 14.00
CA ASN A 294 17.14 -1.45 12.89
C ASN A 294 18.17 -0.32 13.08
N ALA A 295 18.80 -0.27 14.24
CA ALA A 295 19.97 0.58 14.47
C ALA A 295 21.04 -0.22 15.19
N GLU A 296 22.04 -0.68 14.43
CA GLU A 296 23.40 -0.85 14.92
C GLU A 296 24.40 -0.74 13.77
N PRO A 297 25.71 -0.48 14.11
CA PRO A 297 26.25 0.86 14.00
C PRO A 297 27.37 0.90 12.97
N GLU A 298 27.57 1.98 12.30
CA GLU A 298 28.93 2.42 12.07
C GLU A 298 29.02 3.90 11.73
N GLN A 299 29.98 4.50 12.36
CA GLN A 299 30.35 5.89 12.43
C GLN A 299 30.71 6.44 11.06
N GLU A 300 30.05 7.51 10.66
CA GLU A 300 30.78 8.65 10.11
C GLU A 300 29.99 9.93 10.39
N ARG A 301 30.60 10.76 11.22
CA ARG A 301 30.11 12.09 11.55
C ARG A 301 30.20 12.98 10.31
N VAL A 302 29.08 13.19 9.66
CA VAL A 302 28.87 14.41 8.89
C VAL A 302 27.91 15.26 9.69
N ALA A 303 28.43 16.36 10.19
CA ALA A 303 27.67 17.42 10.88
C ALA A 303 26.63 17.96 9.90
N THR A 304 25.37 17.58 10.05
CA THR A 304 24.24 18.34 9.49
C THR A 304 24.01 19.50 10.45
N GLU A 305 24.36 20.72 9.99
CA GLU A 305 23.89 21.96 10.60
C GLU A 305 22.39 21.88 10.82
N GLN A 306 21.97 21.87 12.08
CA GLN A 306 20.58 22.11 12.44
C GLN A 306 20.27 23.56 12.06
N VAL A 307 19.61 23.76 10.93
CA VAL A 307 19.09 25.08 10.56
C VAL A 307 18.07 25.47 11.62
N ASP A 308 18.36 26.49 12.39
CA ASP A 308 17.43 27.04 13.39
C ASP A 308 16.30 27.80 12.66
N HIS A 309 15.13 27.15 12.57
CA HIS A 309 13.93 27.71 11.94
C HIS A 309 13.10 28.63 12.89
N SER A 310 13.57 28.90 14.10
CA SER A 310 12.75 29.60 15.12
C SER A 310 12.48 31.06 14.76
N SER A 311 13.45 31.77 14.18
CA SER A 311 13.27 33.14 13.74
C SER A 311 12.29 33.25 12.57
N ALA A 312 12.47 32.45 11.52
CA ALA A 312 11.57 32.43 10.37
C ALA A 312 10.15 32.01 10.72
N TYR A 313 9.99 31.09 11.68
CA TYR A 313 8.67 30.70 12.20
C TYR A 313 7.97 31.88 12.89
N ALA A 314 8.68 32.62 13.74
CA ALA A 314 8.14 33.80 14.43
C ALA A 314 7.72 34.88 13.43
N ASP A 315 8.52 35.14 12.39
CA ASP A 315 8.23 36.13 11.35
C ASP A 315 6.96 35.78 10.55
N HIS A 316 6.79 34.52 10.18
CA HIS A 316 5.60 34.06 9.49
C HIS A 316 4.33 34.09 10.37
N CYS A 317 4.44 33.77 11.66
CA CYS A 317 3.34 33.91 12.61
C CYS A 317 2.94 35.38 12.77
N ALA A 318 3.91 36.29 12.95
CA ALA A 318 3.66 37.70 13.06
C ALA A 318 3.00 38.30 11.81
N ALA A 319 3.39 37.86 10.61
CA ALA A 319 2.74 38.27 9.37
C ALA A 319 1.25 37.86 9.27
N ILE A 320 0.91 36.65 9.73
CA ILE A 320 -0.49 36.18 9.77
C ILE A 320 -1.32 36.98 10.81
N GLU A 321 -0.72 37.32 11.97
CA GLU A 321 -1.38 38.06 13.03
C GLU A 321 -1.56 39.54 12.69
N ALA A 322 -0.62 40.13 11.94
CA ALA A 322 -0.61 41.52 11.54
C ALA A 322 -1.52 41.89 10.36
N ALA A 323 -2.10 40.89 9.68
CA ALA A 323 -2.97 41.09 8.55
C ALA A 323 -4.22 41.90 8.92
N SER A 324 -4.48 42.96 8.19
CA SER A 324 -5.58 43.88 8.45
C SER A 324 -6.89 43.51 7.76
N ASP A 325 -6.82 42.70 6.71
CA ASP A 325 -7.97 42.22 5.97
C ASP A 325 -7.81 40.74 5.55
N ILE A 326 -8.90 40.18 4.96
CA ILE A 326 -8.95 38.77 4.58
C ILE A 326 -8.00 38.42 3.41
N VAL A 327 -7.65 39.41 2.57
CA VAL A 327 -6.77 39.21 1.41
C VAL A 327 -5.34 39.15 1.88
N GLU A 328 -4.90 40.12 2.70
CA GLU A 328 -3.59 40.13 3.34
C GLU A 328 -3.37 38.85 4.19
N TRP A 329 -4.40 38.47 4.96
CA TRP A 329 -4.34 37.22 5.72
C TRP A 329 -4.13 35.99 4.81
N GLN A 330 -4.81 35.92 3.67
CA GLN A 330 -4.67 34.79 2.74
C GLN A 330 -3.29 34.72 2.13
N GLU A 331 -2.69 35.85 1.79
CA GLU A 331 -1.34 35.95 1.23
C GLU A 331 -0.28 35.54 2.29
N ALA A 332 -0.39 36.07 3.49
CA ALA A 332 0.51 35.72 4.60
C ALA A 332 0.42 34.23 4.96
N TYR A 333 -0.79 33.69 5.01
CA TYR A 333 -1.00 32.26 5.26
C TYR A 333 -0.40 31.38 4.16
N ASN A 334 -0.61 31.70 2.88
CA ASN A 334 -0.06 30.93 1.76
C ASN A 334 1.47 30.93 1.77
N SER A 335 2.11 32.06 2.08
CA SER A 335 3.56 32.18 2.20
C SER A 335 4.09 31.33 3.36
N ALA A 336 3.50 31.47 4.54
CA ALA A 336 3.87 30.69 5.72
C ALA A 336 3.67 29.18 5.52
N TRP A 337 2.61 28.81 4.82
CA TRP A 337 2.30 27.41 4.52
C TRP A 337 3.28 26.78 3.53
N ALA A 338 3.70 27.51 2.48
CA ALA A 338 4.70 27.05 1.53
C ALA A 338 6.04 26.79 2.24
N TRP A 339 6.50 27.78 3.02
CA TRP A 339 7.73 27.66 3.80
C TRP A 339 7.68 26.52 4.83
N ALA A 340 6.57 26.36 5.57
CA ALA A 340 6.42 25.29 6.54
C ALA A 340 6.52 23.89 5.91
N ASN A 341 5.98 23.71 4.71
CA ASN A 341 6.07 22.43 3.99
C ASN A 341 7.51 22.16 3.50
N GLU A 342 8.27 23.18 3.12
CA GLU A 342 9.69 23.03 2.73
C GLU A 342 10.55 22.58 3.92
N THR A 343 10.25 23.04 5.13
CA THR A 343 10.97 22.59 6.34
C THR A 343 10.71 21.13 6.69
N GLY A 344 9.59 20.56 6.27
CA GLY A 344 9.16 19.21 6.62
C GLY A 344 8.86 18.99 8.12
N ASN A 345 8.93 20.04 8.95
CA ASN A 345 8.75 19.97 10.39
C ASN A 345 7.27 20.00 10.77
N LYS A 346 6.74 18.88 11.26
CA LYS A 346 5.33 18.70 11.64
C LYS A 346 4.88 19.69 12.74
N ALA A 347 5.75 20.08 13.66
CA ALA A 347 5.42 21.02 14.71
C ALA A 347 5.20 22.44 14.16
N ILE A 348 6.05 22.87 13.23
CA ILE A 348 5.93 24.17 12.53
C ILE A 348 4.64 24.18 11.70
N ILE A 349 4.36 23.12 10.93
CA ILE A 349 3.16 22.99 10.12
C ILE A 349 1.89 23.07 10.98
N SER A 350 1.88 22.41 12.15
CA SER A 350 0.74 22.43 13.08
C SER A 350 0.55 23.81 13.70
N GLY A 351 1.63 24.49 14.10
CA GLY A 351 1.57 25.80 14.70
C GLY A 351 1.03 26.88 13.74
N ILE A 352 1.47 26.88 12.46
CA ILE A 352 0.94 27.82 11.45
C ILE A 352 -0.56 27.58 11.20
N LYS A 353 -1.02 26.32 11.15
CA LYS A 353 -2.46 26.02 11.04
C LYS A 353 -3.28 26.57 12.20
N GLN A 354 -2.77 26.43 13.41
CA GLN A 354 -3.45 26.88 14.61
C GLN A 354 -3.61 28.42 14.61
N ILE A 355 -2.51 29.15 14.43
CA ILE A 355 -2.51 30.63 14.42
C ILE A 355 -3.39 31.16 13.28
N ALA A 356 -3.29 30.60 12.09
CA ALA A 356 -4.15 31.00 10.99
C ALA A 356 -5.62 30.74 11.24
N GLY A 357 -5.97 29.65 11.94
CA GLY A 357 -7.34 29.33 12.33
C GLY A 357 -7.91 30.36 13.35
N GLU A 358 -7.09 30.75 14.32
CA GLU A 358 -7.45 31.73 15.35
C GLU A 358 -7.68 33.12 14.72
N CYS A 359 -6.75 33.60 13.88
CA CYS A 359 -6.86 34.89 13.19
C CYS A 359 -8.06 34.94 12.23
N ARG A 360 -8.32 33.84 11.48
CA ARG A 360 -9.47 33.80 10.56
C ARG A 360 -10.81 33.95 11.24
N THR A 361 -10.95 33.52 12.51
CA THR A 361 -12.18 33.69 13.27
C THR A 361 -12.49 35.13 13.63
N GLN A 362 -11.47 36.00 13.70
CA GLN A 362 -11.63 37.44 13.95
C GLN A 362 -12.29 38.14 12.75
N PHE A 363 -11.90 37.78 11.53
CA PHE A 363 -12.50 38.35 10.30
C PHE A 363 -13.94 37.87 10.04
N LYS A 364 -14.37 36.73 10.64
CA LYS A 364 -15.76 36.27 10.55
C LYS A 364 -16.70 36.94 11.53
N LYS A 365 -16.20 37.55 12.63
CA LYS A 365 -17.01 38.26 13.64
C LYS A 365 -17.20 39.73 13.31
N ALA A 366 -16.47 40.27 12.31
CA ALA A 366 -16.53 41.66 11.91
C ALA A 366 -17.51 41.91 10.71
N LYS A 367 -18.30 40.94 10.34
CA LYS A 367 -19.45 41.01 9.45
C LYS A 367 -20.71 40.67 10.27
#